data_d0b2646b552878164f7da6ca5c829061
#
_entry.id   d0b2646b552878164f7da6ca5c829061
#
_cell.length_a   1.000
_cell.length_b   1.000
_cell.length_c   1.000
_cell.angle_alpha   90.00
_cell.angle_beta   90.00
_cell.angle_gamma   90.00
#
_symmetry.space_group_name_H-M   'P 1'
#
loop_
_entity.id
_entity.type
_entity.pdbx_description
1 polymer ?
#
loop_
_entity_poly.entity_id
_entity_poly.type
_entity_poly.pdbx_seq_one_letter_code
_entity_poly.pdbx_strand_id
1 'polypeptide(L)'
;MPPQTQHEYHQKDGNTGKLKPSSTSTSSPPSQQTHDEILNLQARNLLLHPTTSLPILNMLDMISVALVVPLLGQYFQDAGVQSASQRELLSSLYSMSQIVGGFLIGGLSHVGVLSRKHFLYLSFLGSSLSYGLIVCANLKGLIASRILVGLVKQTGTISTSMISTYTTKDDRAVYMGRLTASSTFAFIVGPSLGGFLYKNVNKKAPALVSSILFVFNFMLAALLLPNEKQNRKSDSTVNNVNVAKKDELQSSKGVSFKTLLQNIKTCFTSRQLASVILSFLLYNWMYRATTYATITSYYEKMFGIEPHFRGYIHSYTNMISFIFQSFFIRFTLRKLGNEYNAACLASFGLAFATLLEFGSSFHLYLLIICPIIAVSHAILRLSLRSLVTLVAPKQSIGSVLAALDVLQNGFAVTVPFYRALLFQILSPPDEKVNNGSAPSIIGDPCPKMWLKSSFLHWTLATVALCALLLKSKTHDDTLKKMTIQKENDVNKEKSE
;
A
#
# COMPACT_ATOMS: atom_id res chain seq x y z
N MET A 1 -4.89 -57.77 -2.34
CA MET A 1 -5.09 -58.96 -1.52
C MET A 1 -4.15 -58.88 -0.31
N PRO A 2 -4.68 -59.11 0.91
CA PRO A 2 -4.01 -58.80 2.19
C PRO A 2 -3.18 -59.97 2.71
N PRO A 3 -2.66 -59.82 3.96
CA PRO A 3 -3.28 -60.66 4.99
C PRO A 3 -3.62 -59.97 6.31
N GLN A 4 -4.73 -60.50 6.86
CA GLN A 4 -5.21 -60.36 8.22
C GLN A 4 -4.27 -61.05 9.22
N THR A 5 -4.20 -60.53 10.45
CA THR A 5 -3.85 -61.31 11.66
C THR A 5 -4.85 -60.98 12.77
N GLN A 6 -5.60 -62.02 13.15
CA GLN A 6 -6.39 -62.13 14.39
C GLN A 6 -5.45 -62.49 15.57
N HIS A 7 -5.80 -62.05 16.76
CA HIS A 7 -5.59 -62.70 18.05
C HIS A 7 -6.52 -62.02 19.04
N GLU A 8 -7.52 -62.62 19.49
CA GLU A 8 -7.75 -63.69 20.47
C GLU A 8 -8.09 -63.15 21.86
N TYR A 9 -9.21 -63.66 22.30
CA TYR A 9 -9.95 -63.49 23.58
C TYR A 9 -9.11 -63.79 24.81
N HIS A 10 -9.38 -63.03 25.89
CA HIS A 10 -9.42 -63.56 27.26
C HIS A 10 -10.61 -63.01 28.05
N GLN A 11 -11.48 -63.93 28.38
CA GLN A 11 -12.64 -63.83 29.23
C GLN A 11 -12.15 -64.02 30.69
N LYS A 12 -12.59 -63.18 31.61
CA LYS A 12 -12.71 -63.54 33.04
C LYS A 12 -13.89 -62.85 33.70
N ASP A 13 -14.62 -63.72 34.40
CA ASP A 13 -15.92 -63.58 34.99
C ASP A 13 -16.01 -62.63 36.18
N GLY A 14 -17.23 -62.07 36.34
CA GLY A 14 -17.98 -62.13 37.58
C GLY A 14 -17.86 -60.97 38.54
N ASN A 15 -18.78 -60.01 38.49
CA ASN A 15 -19.50 -59.65 39.73
C ASN A 15 -20.81 -58.89 39.44
N THR A 16 -21.89 -59.42 40.01
CA THR A 16 -23.26 -58.89 39.95
C THR A 16 -23.43 -57.68 40.85
N GLY A 17 -23.58 -56.50 40.27
CA GLY A 17 -23.98 -55.28 40.99
C GLY A 17 -25.20 -54.67 40.30
N LYS A 18 -26.37 -54.72 40.93
CA LYS A 18 -27.61 -54.10 40.48
C LYS A 18 -27.44 -52.59 40.29
N LEU A 19 -27.45 -52.09 39.07
CA LEU A 19 -27.57 -50.69 38.76
C LEU A 19 -29.02 -50.37 38.37
N LYS A 20 -29.59 -49.38 39.07
CA LYS A 20 -30.87 -48.74 38.76
C LYS A 20 -30.82 -48.10 37.38
N PRO A 21 -31.93 -48.09 36.61
CA PRO A 21 -31.96 -47.38 35.31
C PRO A 21 -31.89 -45.87 35.56
N SER A 22 -30.82 -45.25 35.13
CA SER A 22 -30.71 -43.81 35.00
C SER A 22 -31.56 -43.33 33.82
N SER A 23 -32.44 -42.40 34.11
CA SER A 23 -33.31 -41.70 33.18
C SER A 23 -32.47 -41.12 32.02
N THR A 24 -32.66 -41.64 30.81
CA THR A 24 -32.21 -41.04 29.56
C THR A 24 -32.93 -39.71 29.38
N SER A 25 -32.22 -38.60 29.65
CA SER A 25 -32.65 -37.28 29.23
C SER A 25 -32.49 -37.21 27.70
N THR A 26 -33.58 -37.36 26.98
CA THR A 26 -33.72 -37.00 25.56
C THR A 26 -33.43 -35.51 25.42
N SER A 27 -32.21 -35.15 25.02
CA SER A 27 -31.89 -33.78 24.58
C SER A 27 -32.68 -33.53 23.29
N SER A 28 -33.73 -32.74 23.36
CA SER A 28 -34.42 -32.17 22.20
C SER A 28 -33.39 -31.43 21.33
N PRO A 29 -33.52 -31.50 19.99
CA PRO A 29 -32.60 -30.74 19.11
C PRO A 29 -32.69 -29.25 19.42
N PRO A 30 -31.57 -28.51 19.39
CA PRO A 30 -31.57 -27.09 19.71
C PRO A 30 -32.52 -26.36 18.77
N SER A 31 -33.39 -25.54 19.36
CA SER A 31 -34.37 -24.74 18.63
C SER A 31 -33.64 -23.86 17.62
N GLN A 32 -34.24 -23.56 16.47
CA GLN A 32 -33.67 -22.66 15.43
C GLN A 32 -33.14 -21.34 16.04
N GLN A 33 -33.79 -20.80 17.06
CA GLN A 33 -33.34 -19.63 17.80
C GLN A 33 -31.97 -19.79 18.48
N THR A 34 -31.64 -20.95 19.03
CA THR A 34 -30.31 -21.21 19.64
C THR A 34 -29.24 -21.37 18.58
N HIS A 35 -29.58 -21.88 17.40
CA HIS A 35 -28.65 -22.00 16.29
C HIS A 35 -28.31 -20.61 15.71
N ASP A 36 -29.29 -19.72 15.55
CA ASP A 36 -29.12 -18.36 15.08
C ASP A 36 -28.35 -17.50 16.08
N GLU A 37 -28.56 -17.68 17.37
CA GLU A 37 -27.75 -17.03 18.41
C GLU A 37 -26.29 -17.49 18.40
N ILE A 38 -26.02 -18.77 18.21
CA ILE A 38 -24.67 -19.32 18.12
C ILE A 38 -23.95 -18.79 16.86
N LEU A 39 -24.63 -18.75 15.72
CA LEU A 39 -24.10 -18.18 14.48
C LEU A 39 -23.80 -16.68 14.63
N ASN A 40 -24.68 -15.93 15.29
CA ASN A 40 -24.49 -14.51 15.55
C ASN A 40 -23.31 -14.26 16.51
N LEU A 41 -23.13 -15.09 17.54
CA LEU A 41 -21.98 -15.02 18.44
C LEU A 41 -20.67 -15.38 17.74
N GLN A 42 -20.67 -16.40 16.88
CA GLN A 42 -19.49 -16.75 16.08
C GLN A 42 -19.13 -15.67 15.08
N ALA A 43 -20.10 -15.11 14.35
CA ALA A 43 -19.91 -14.00 13.42
C ALA A 43 -19.38 -12.75 14.16
N ARG A 44 -19.92 -12.44 15.34
CA ARG A 44 -19.46 -11.34 16.16
C ARG A 44 -18.03 -11.54 16.64
N ASN A 45 -17.68 -12.73 17.11
CA ASN A 45 -16.30 -13.05 17.52
C ASN A 45 -15.31 -12.99 16.35
N LEU A 46 -15.73 -13.41 15.15
CA LEU A 46 -14.93 -13.31 13.93
C LEU A 46 -14.69 -11.84 13.52
N LEU A 47 -15.71 -10.98 13.61
CA LEU A 47 -15.61 -9.55 13.30
C LEU A 47 -14.77 -8.79 14.34
N LEU A 48 -14.83 -9.18 15.61
CA LEU A 48 -14.03 -8.59 16.68
C LEU A 48 -12.56 -9.01 16.65
N HIS A 49 -12.21 -10.02 15.83
CA HIS A 49 -10.81 -10.42 15.70
C HIS A 49 -10.04 -9.38 14.87
N PRO A 50 -8.87 -8.87 15.34
CA PRO A 50 -8.12 -7.79 14.67
C PRO A 50 -7.73 -8.08 13.22
N THR A 51 -7.53 -9.35 12.86
CA THR A 51 -7.18 -9.75 11.49
C THR A 51 -8.31 -9.54 10.49
N THR A 52 -9.56 -9.49 10.93
CA THR A 52 -10.75 -9.22 10.09
C THR A 52 -11.16 -7.76 10.17
N SER A 53 -11.13 -7.16 11.34
CA SER A 53 -11.55 -5.77 11.56
C SER A 53 -10.57 -4.75 10.94
N LEU A 54 -9.26 -4.99 11.01
CA LEU A 54 -8.26 -4.06 10.47
C LEU A 54 -8.35 -3.84 8.95
N PRO A 55 -8.56 -4.85 8.09
CA PRO A 55 -8.81 -4.62 6.66
C PRO A 55 -10.06 -3.79 6.38
N ILE A 56 -11.14 -3.94 7.16
CA ILE A 56 -12.37 -3.16 7.03
C ILE A 56 -12.12 -1.70 7.40
N LEU A 57 -11.48 -1.45 8.55
CA LEU A 57 -11.10 -0.11 9.00
C LEU A 57 -10.16 0.57 8.00
N ASN A 58 -9.18 -0.16 7.46
CA ASN A 58 -8.28 0.34 6.45
C ASN A 58 -9.00 0.64 5.12
N MET A 59 -9.99 -0.15 4.73
CA MET A 59 -10.80 0.10 3.54
C MET A 59 -11.56 1.43 3.67
N LEU A 60 -12.27 1.64 4.77
CA LEU A 60 -13.01 2.87 5.04
C LEU A 60 -12.07 4.09 5.15
N ASP A 61 -10.93 3.93 5.81
CA ASP A 61 -9.88 4.94 5.90
C ASP A 61 -9.39 5.37 4.51
N MET A 62 -9.11 4.40 3.64
CA MET A 62 -8.62 4.67 2.30
C MET A 62 -9.71 5.18 1.34
N ILE A 63 -10.97 4.76 1.49
CA ILE A 63 -12.12 5.36 0.77
C ILE A 63 -12.21 6.84 1.12
N SER A 64 -12.15 7.19 2.41
CA SER A 64 -12.22 8.58 2.87
C SER A 64 -11.12 9.45 2.26
N VAL A 65 -9.90 8.92 2.15
CA VAL A 65 -8.79 9.61 1.47
C VAL A 65 -9.04 9.73 -0.03
N ALA A 66 -9.45 8.63 -0.66
CA ALA A 66 -9.59 8.53 -2.11
C ALA A 66 -10.72 9.40 -2.68
N LEU A 67 -11.74 9.76 -1.88
CA LEU A 67 -12.77 10.72 -2.22
C LEU A 67 -12.21 12.11 -2.57
N VAL A 68 -11.14 12.54 -1.88
CA VAL A 68 -10.64 13.92 -1.92
C VAL A 68 -9.35 14.07 -2.72
N VAL A 69 -8.48 13.04 -2.71
CA VAL A 69 -7.15 13.12 -3.33
C VAL A 69 -7.17 13.58 -4.80
N PRO A 70 -8.04 13.08 -5.69
CA PRO A 70 -8.08 13.53 -7.08
C PRO A 70 -8.53 14.98 -7.24
N LEU A 71 -9.28 15.50 -6.28
CA LEU A 71 -9.86 16.84 -6.29
C LEU A 71 -9.01 17.88 -5.54
N LEU A 72 -7.91 17.43 -4.89
CA LEU A 72 -7.11 18.29 -4.03
C LEU A 72 -6.53 19.50 -4.79
N GLY A 73 -6.07 19.27 -6.02
CA GLY A 73 -5.58 20.35 -6.89
C GLY A 73 -6.63 21.42 -7.14
N GLN A 74 -7.91 21.02 -7.27
CA GLN A 74 -9.03 21.92 -7.45
C GLN A 74 -9.33 22.75 -6.18
N TYR A 75 -9.26 22.12 -4.99
CA TYR A 75 -9.43 22.86 -3.74
C TYR A 75 -8.36 23.93 -3.53
N PHE A 76 -7.12 23.68 -3.98
CA PHE A 76 -6.08 24.71 -3.97
C PHE A 76 -6.37 25.86 -4.95
N GLN A 77 -6.86 25.55 -6.16
CA GLN A 77 -7.27 26.56 -7.13
C GLN A 77 -8.42 27.42 -6.59
N ASP A 78 -9.46 26.79 -6.05
CA ASP A 78 -10.63 27.46 -5.48
C ASP A 78 -10.23 28.35 -4.27
N ALA A 79 -9.14 28.01 -3.58
CA ALA A 79 -8.57 28.83 -2.49
C ALA A 79 -7.58 29.93 -2.97
N GLY A 80 -7.48 30.15 -4.29
CA GLY A 80 -6.68 31.23 -4.88
C GLY A 80 -5.25 30.83 -5.30
N VAL A 81 -4.85 29.57 -5.19
CA VAL A 81 -3.51 29.09 -5.62
C VAL A 81 -3.55 28.75 -7.11
N GLN A 82 -3.33 29.74 -7.96
CA GLN A 82 -3.40 29.56 -9.42
C GLN A 82 -2.22 28.80 -9.99
N SER A 83 -1.02 28.96 -9.45
CA SER A 83 0.20 28.35 -9.97
C SER A 83 0.28 26.84 -9.65
N ALA A 84 0.52 26.01 -10.69
CA ALA A 84 0.73 24.56 -10.52
C ALA A 84 1.92 24.24 -9.64
N SER A 85 3.02 24.97 -9.76
CA SER A 85 4.22 24.80 -8.94
C SER A 85 3.95 25.07 -7.46
N GLN A 86 3.17 26.12 -7.14
CA GLN A 86 2.77 26.39 -5.76
C GLN A 86 1.88 25.28 -5.19
N ARG A 87 0.94 24.74 -5.98
CA ARG A 87 0.10 23.60 -5.57
C ARG A 87 0.95 22.37 -5.26
N GLU A 88 1.99 22.10 -6.05
CA GLU A 88 2.93 21.03 -5.78
C GLU A 88 3.72 21.22 -4.49
N LEU A 89 4.23 22.42 -4.26
CA LEU A 89 4.93 22.76 -3.01
C LEU A 89 4.00 22.60 -1.79
N LEU A 90 2.74 23.05 -1.88
CA LEU A 90 1.77 22.86 -0.81
C LEU A 90 1.44 21.37 -0.58
N SER A 91 1.39 20.57 -1.65
CA SER A 91 1.24 19.11 -1.54
C SER A 91 2.41 18.45 -0.84
N SER A 92 3.64 19.01 -0.93
CA SER A 92 4.83 18.50 -0.25
C SER A 92 4.72 18.59 1.27
N LEU A 93 3.97 19.56 1.81
CA LEU A 93 3.75 19.72 3.25
C LEU A 93 3.18 18.46 3.88
N TYR A 94 2.28 17.77 3.18
CA TYR A 94 1.76 16.46 3.63
C TYR A 94 2.87 15.44 3.79
N SER A 95 3.71 15.27 2.77
CA SER A 95 4.79 14.28 2.78
C SER A 95 5.86 14.58 3.84
N MET A 96 6.23 15.85 3.99
CA MET A 96 7.16 16.29 5.04
C MET A 96 6.59 16.05 6.44
N SER A 97 5.34 16.46 6.66
CA SER A 97 4.64 16.24 7.92
C SER A 97 4.45 14.76 8.24
N GLN A 98 4.26 13.91 7.24
CA GLN A 98 4.11 12.46 7.40
C GLN A 98 5.40 11.80 7.91
N ILE A 99 6.57 12.28 7.48
CA ILE A 99 7.85 11.81 8.02
C ILE A 99 7.96 12.20 9.50
N VAL A 100 7.69 13.46 9.83
CA VAL A 100 7.73 13.94 11.21
C VAL A 100 6.74 13.18 12.08
N GLY A 101 5.51 12.99 11.61
CA GLY A 101 4.46 12.20 12.27
C GLY A 101 4.87 10.75 12.49
N GLY A 102 5.52 10.12 11.52
CA GLY A 102 6.04 8.76 11.62
C GLY A 102 7.10 8.63 12.73
N PHE A 103 8.04 9.58 12.83
CA PHE A 103 9.03 9.60 13.91
C PHE A 103 8.40 9.86 15.28
N LEU A 104 7.45 10.80 15.39
CA LEU A 104 6.76 11.11 16.65
C LEU A 104 5.96 9.90 17.14
N ILE A 105 5.12 9.29 16.28
CA ILE A 105 4.31 8.15 16.65
C ILE A 105 5.18 6.91 16.91
N GLY A 106 6.23 6.70 16.12
CA GLY A 106 7.20 5.62 16.36
C GLY A 106 7.91 5.79 17.72
N GLY A 107 8.35 6.98 18.06
CA GLY A 107 8.98 7.31 19.34
C GLY A 107 8.03 7.14 20.52
N LEU A 108 6.82 7.71 20.45
CA LEU A 108 5.79 7.57 21.50
C LEU A 108 5.32 6.13 21.69
N SER A 109 5.25 5.34 20.61
CA SER A 109 4.92 3.92 20.68
C SER A 109 6.02 3.12 21.37
N HIS A 110 7.29 3.51 21.21
CA HIS A 110 8.43 2.88 21.89
C HIS A 110 8.42 3.10 23.40
N VAL A 111 8.08 4.31 23.82
CA VAL A 111 7.99 4.66 25.26
C VAL A 111 6.78 4.01 25.94
N GLY A 112 5.83 3.47 25.16
CA GLY A 112 4.64 2.78 25.68
C GLY A 112 3.60 3.71 26.29
N VAL A 113 3.66 5.01 25.99
CA VAL A 113 2.73 6.04 26.50
C VAL A 113 1.30 5.76 26.05
N LEU A 114 1.12 5.33 24.80
CA LEU A 114 -0.19 5.05 24.21
C LEU A 114 -0.23 3.65 23.59
N SER A 115 -1.38 2.96 23.67
CA SER A 115 -1.59 1.70 22.97
C SER A 115 -1.77 1.96 21.46
N ARG A 116 -1.52 0.95 20.63
CA ARG A 116 -1.69 1.04 19.15
C ARG A 116 -3.11 1.44 18.76
N LYS A 117 -4.10 1.00 19.53
CA LYS A 117 -5.50 1.39 19.36
C LYS A 117 -5.71 2.90 19.51
N HIS A 118 -5.07 3.54 20.49
CA HIS A 118 -5.15 5.00 20.66
C HIS A 118 -4.48 5.78 19.53
N PHE A 119 -3.39 5.26 18.97
CA PHE A 119 -2.79 5.88 17.77
C PHE A 119 -3.70 5.79 16.54
N LEU A 120 -4.47 4.69 16.37
CA LEU A 120 -5.51 4.62 15.34
C LEU A 120 -6.61 5.65 15.57
N TYR A 121 -7.05 5.83 16.81
CA TYR A 121 -8.03 6.85 17.17
C TYR A 121 -7.54 8.26 16.81
N LEU A 122 -6.30 8.57 17.19
CA LEU A 122 -5.65 9.84 16.85
C LEU A 122 -5.59 10.03 15.33
N SER A 123 -5.25 8.97 14.59
CA SER A 123 -5.19 9.01 13.13
C SER A 123 -6.55 9.29 12.51
N PHE A 124 -7.63 8.66 12.98
CA PHE A 124 -8.98 8.86 12.43
C PHE A 124 -9.54 10.21 12.81
N LEU A 125 -9.49 10.61 14.08
CA LEU A 125 -10.01 11.90 14.54
C LEU A 125 -9.22 13.07 13.96
N GLY A 126 -7.89 12.98 13.94
CA GLY A 126 -7.04 14.00 13.34
C GLY A 126 -7.23 14.10 11.81
N SER A 127 -7.46 12.96 11.13
CA SER A 127 -7.86 12.97 9.71
C SER A 127 -9.22 13.61 9.51
N SER A 128 -10.23 13.29 10.33
CA SER A 128 -11.54 13.91 10.26
C SER A 128 -11.45 15.44 10.38
N LEU A 129 -10.74 15.94 11.38
CA LEU A 129 -10.52 17.37 11.56
C LEU A 129 -9.80 17.98 10.35
N SER A 130 -8.77 17.30 9.84
CA SER A 130 -8.02 17.74 8.68
C SER A 130 -8.91 17.90 7.43
N TYR A 131 -9.72 16.89 7.13
CA TYR A 131 -10.63 16.96 5.97
C TYR A 131 -11.79 17.94 6.20
N GLY A 132 -12.24 18.15 7.44
CA GLY A 132 -13.16 19.21 7.81
C GLY A 132 -12.59 20.61 7.54
N LEU A 133 -11.29 20.84 7.76
CA LEU A 133 -10.62 22.11 7.43
C LEU A 133 -10.64 22.43 5.92
N ILE A 134 -10.69 21.42 5.05
CA ILE A 134 -10.81 21.62 3.59
C ILE A 134 -12.18 22.27 3.26
N VAL A 135 -13.24 21.92 4.00
CA VAL A 135 -14.59 22.47 3.80
C VAL A 135 -14.63 23.99 4.00
N CYS A 136 -13.73 24.53 4.84
CA CYS A 136 -13.61 25.98 5.06
C CYS A 136 -13.17 26.74 3.80
N ALA A 137 -12.62 26.04 2.78
CA ALA A 137 -12.26 26.56 1.46
C ALA A 137 -11.33 27.81 1.49
N ASN A 138 -10.49 27.95 2.52
CA ASN A 138 -9.49 29.00 2.60
C ASN A 138 -8.06 28.40 2.58
N LEU A 139 -7.09 29.17 2.10
CA LEU A 139 -5.71 28.72 1.95
C LEU A 139 -5.08 28.30 3.30
N LYS A 140 -5.35 29.03 4.36
CA LYS A 140 -4.83 28.71 5.71
C LYS A 140 -5.37 27.37 6.20
N GLY A 141 -6.67 27.12 6.01
CA GLY A 141 -7.31 25.84 6.35
C GLY A 141 -6.75 24.66 5.54
N LEU A 142 -6.49 24.87 4.25
CA LEU A 142 -5.87 23.85 3.39
C LEU A 142 -4.45 23.51 3.81
N ILE A 143 -3.63 24.52 4.13
CA ILE A 143 -2.26 24.32 4.65
C ILE A 143 -2.31 23.56 5.98
N ALA A 144 -3.13 24.02 6.92
CA ALA A 144 -3.31 23.36 8.22
C ALA A 144 -3.77 21.92 8.06
N SER A 145 -4.71 21.67 7.14
CA SER A 145 -5.17 20.34 6.77
C SER A 145 -4.01 19.44 6.33
N ARG A 146 -3.13 19.91 5.43
CA ARG A 146 -2.01 19.09 4.91
C ARG A 146 -0.99 18.75 5.99
N ILE A 147 -0.67 19.71 6.86
CA ILE A 147 0.23 19.50 7.99
C ILE A 147 -0.39 18.52 8.99
N LEU A 148 -1.64 18.77 9.39
CA LEU A 148 -2.31 17.96 10.39
C LEU A 148 -2.47 16.49 9.94
N VAL A 149 -2.99 16.26 8.73
CA VAL A 149 -3.14 14.87 8.23
C VAL A 149 -1.80 14.18 8.07
N GLY A 150 -0.76 14.88 7.65
CA GLY A 150 0.59 14.31 7.56
C GLY A 150 1.09 13.84 8.93
N LEU A 151 0.96 14.66 9.98
CA LEU A 151 1.40 14.33 11.32
C LEU A 151 0.67 13.11 11.92
N VAL A 152 -0.64 13.02 11.74
CA VAL A 152 -1.46 12.00 12.42
C VAL A 152 -1.70 10.74 11.59
N LYS A 153 -1.61 10.80 10.25
CA LYS A 153 -1.99 9.73 9.34
C LYS A 153 -0.95 8.62 9.27
N GLN A 154 -1.00 7.72 10.24
CA GLN A 154 -0.12 6.55 10.33
C GLN A 154 -0.91 5.22 10.35
N THR A 155 -2.15 5.23 9.88
CA THR A 155 -3.07 4.07 9.90
C THR A 155 -2.43 2.83 9.27
N GLY A 156 -1.78 2.95 8.12
CA GLY A 156 -1.16 1.83 7.42
C GLY A 156 -0.05 1.17 8.24
N THR A 157 0.85 1.96 8.82
CA THR A 157 1.97 1.50 9.65
C THR A 157 1.46 0.81 10.92
N ILE A 158 0.47 1.42 11.59
CA ILE A 158 -0.10 0.88 12.83
C ILE A 158 -0.87 -0.42 12.54
N SER A 159 -1.71 -0.46 11.50
CA SER A 159 -2.47 -1.66 11.09
C SER A 159 -1.54 -2.81 10.74
N THR A 160 -0.47 -2.55 9.98
CA THR A 160 0.57 -3.54 9.65
C THR A 160 1.25 -4.08 10.91
N SER A 161 1.61 -3.20 11.85
CA SER A 161 2.19 -3.58 13.13
C SER A 161 1.23 -4.42 13.98
N MET A 162 -0.07 -4.07 14.01
CA MET A 162 -1.08 -4.84 14.73
C MET A 162 -1.27 -6.23 14.10
N ILE A 163 -1.45 -6.33 12.78
CA ILE A 163 -1.56 -7.62 12.08
C ILE A 163 -0.35 -8.51 12.40
N SER A 164 0.87 -7.96 12.36
CA SER A 164 2.08 -8.75 12.66
C SER A 164 2.12 -9.30 14.08
N THR A 165 1.39 -8.70 15.03
CA THR A 165 1.28 -9.15 16.42
C THR A 165 0.21 -10.23 16.61
N TYR A 166 -0.88 -10.17 15.83
CA TYR A 166 -2.02 -11.09 15.95
C TYR A 166 -1.96 -12.27 14.97
N THR A 167 -0.89 -12.39 14.17
CA THR A 167 -0.74 -13.46 13.17
C THR A 167 0.56 -14.24 13.37
N THR A 168 0.53 -15.53 13.04
CA THR A 168 1.71 -16.38 12.96
C THR A 168 2.61 -15.96 11.78
N LYS A 169 3.85 -16.45 11.73
CA LYS A 169 4.78 -16.13 10.60
C LYS A 169 4.21 -16.61 9.26
N ASP A 170 3.56 -17.76 9.26
CA ASP A 170 3.04 -18.41 8.05
C ASP A 170 1.79 -17.70 7.51
N ASP A 171 0.89 -17.25 8.39
CA ASP A 171 -0.35 -16.59 8.00
C ASP A 171 -0.19 -15.09 7.73
N ARG A 172 0.89 -14.48 8.21
CA ARG A 172 1.12 -13.02 8.14
C ARG A 172 1.00 -12.49 6.71
N ALA A 173 1.55 -13.22 5.73
CA ALA A 173 1.51 -12.82 4.32
C ALA A 173 0.06 -12.71 3.79
N VAL A 174 -0.81 -13.63 4.19
CA VAL A 174 -2.23 -13.65 3.78
C VAL A 174 -2.97 -12.44 4.33
N TYR A 175 -2.80 -12.13 5.61
CA TYR A 175 -3.47 -10.99 6.24
C TYR A 175 -2.92 -9.64 5.76
N MET A 176 -1.63 -9.53 5.48
CA MET A 176 -1.05 -8.36 4.81
C MET A 176 -1.61 -8.20 3.39
N GLY A 177 -1.81 -9.30 2.68
CA GLY A 177 -2.49 -9.31 1.37
C GLY A 177 -3.91 -8.78 1.46
N ARG A 178 -4.69 -9.18 2.47
CA ARG A 178 -6.06 -8.67 2.72
C ARG A 178 -6.06 -7.16 3.00
N LEU A 179 -5.09 -6.67 3.79
CA LEU A 179 -4.93 -5.24 4.07
C LEU A 179 -4.62 -4.45 2.78
N THR A 180 -3.76 -4.98 1.92
CA THR A 180 -3.44 -4.35 0.63
C THR A 180 -4.64 -4.39 -0.32
N ALA A 181 -5.36 -5.50 -0.39
CA ALA A 181 -6.57 -5.64 -1.22
C ALA A 181 -7.65 -4.65 -0.81
N SER A 182 -7.86 -4.43 0.50
CA SER A 182 -8.81 -3.45 1.02
C SER A 182 -8.47 -2.03 0.58
N SER A 183 -7.18 -1.64 0.59
CA SER A 183 -6.73 -0.36 0.06
C SER A 183 -6.94 -0.24 -1.44
N THR A 184 -6.66 -1.30 -2.20
CA THR A 184 -6.86 -1.30 -3.66
C THR A 184 -8.33 -1.09 -4.03
N PHE A 185 -9.23 -1.80 -3.34
CA PHE A 185 -10.68 -1.62 -3.52
C PHE A 185 -11.12 -0.18 -3.21
N ALA A 186 -10.60 0.40 -2.14
CA ALA A 186 -10.88 1.78 -1.78
C ALA A 186 -10.48 2.78 -2.87
N PHE A 187 -9.35 2.58 -3.53
CA PHE A 187 -8.89 3.42 -4.65
C PHE A 187 -9.61 3.14 -5.98
N ILE A 188 -10.40 2.07 -6.08
CA ILE A 188 -11.32 1.86 -7.20
C ILE A 188 -12.62 2.66 -6.97
N VAL A 189 -13.21 2.55 -5.79
CA VAL A 189 -14.52 3.12 -5.48
C VAL A 189 -14.44 4.61 -5.10
N GLY A 190 -13.47 4.96 -4.25
CA GLY A 190 -13.38 6.30 -3.65
C GLY A 190 -13.30 7.45 -4.65
N PRO A 191 -12.40 7.42 -5.64
CA PRO A 191 -12.27 8.51 -6.61
C PRO A 191 -13.53 8.75 -7.44
N SER A 192 -14.21 7.69 -7.88
CA SER A 192 -15.49 7.81 -8.63
C SER A 192 -16.59 8.42 -7.76
N LEU A 193 -16.71 7.95 -6.51
CA LEU A 193 -17.66 8.50 -5.56
C LEU A 193 -17.35 9.97 -5.25
N GLY A 194 -16.07 10.32 -5.11
CA GLY A 194 -15.63 11.71 -4.93
C GLY A 194 -15.99 12.61 -6.10
N GLY A 195 -15.75 12.15 -7.34
CA GLY A 195 -16.16 12.87 -8.55
C GLY A 195 -17.68 13.05 -8.66
N PHE A 196 -18.43 12.00 -8.34
CA PHE A 196 -19.90 12.04 -8.31
C PHE A 196 -20.44 13.05 -7.29
N LEU A 197 -19.94 13.02 -6.05
CA LEU A 197 -20.34 13.97 -5.00
C LEU A 197 -19.98 15.41 -5.36
N TYR A 198 -18.81 15.62 -5.94
CA TYR A 198 -18.35 16.95 -6.37
C TYR A 198 -19.26 17.57 -7.43
N LYS A 199 -19.71 16.77 -8.41
CA LYS A 199 -20.56 17.23 -9.50
C LYS A 199 -22.02 17.40 -9.08
N ASN A 200 -22.61 16.37 -8.42
CA ASN A 200 -24.06 16.28 -8.27
C ASN A 200 -24.58 16.84 -6.93
N VAL A 201 -23.72 16.99 -5.92
CA VAL A 201 -24.12 17.49 -4.60
C VAL A 201 -23.55 18.88 -4.37
N ASN A 202 -22.24 18.98 -4.15
CA ASN A 202 -21.55 20.26 -3.95
C ASN A 202 -20.04 20.05 -4.08
N LYS A 203 -19.30 21.09 -4.48
CA LYS A 203 -17.83 21.09 -4.53
C LYS A 203 -17.18 20.69 -3.18
N LYS A 204 -17.80 21.03 -2.06
CA LYS A 204 -17.33 20.71 -0.69
C LYS A 204 -17.76 19.32 -0.20
N ALA A 205 -18.73 18.68 -0.85
CA ALA A 205 -19.33 17.42 -0.41
C ALA A 205 -18.30 16.29 -0.26
N PRO A 206 -17.33 16.07 -1.17
CA PRO A 206 -16.33 15.01 -0.99
C PRO A 206 -15.52 15.17 0.30
N ALA A 207 -15.11 16.39 0.64
CA ALA A 207 -14.35 16.66 1.85
C ALA A 207 -15.20 16.48 3.13
N LEU A 208 -16.47 16.91 3.09
CA LEU A 208 -17.40 16.74 4.21
C LEU A 208 -17.70 15.26 4.46
N VAL A 209 -18.05 14.51 3.41
CA VAL A 209 -18.31 13.06 3.50
C VAL A 209 -17.09 12.32 4.00
N SER A 210 -15.89 12.69 3.51
CA SER A 210 -14.63 12.13 3.98
C SER A 210 -14.43 12.36 5.49
N SER A 211 -14.67 13.58 5.98
CA SER A 211 -14.59 13.91 7.41
C SER A 211 -15.55 13.07 8.25
N ILE A 212 -16.81 12.91 7.82
CA ILE A 212 -17.83 12.09 8.50
C ILE A 212 -17.42 10.61 8.49
N LEU A 213 -16.93 10.08 7.38
CA LEU A 213 -16.46 8.70 7.28
C LEU A 213 -15.28 8.42 8.23
N PHE A 214 -14.40 9.38 8.48
CA PHE A 214 -13.33 9.22 9.48
C PHE A 214 -13.87 9.16 10.91
N VAL A 215 -14.90 9.96 11.25
CA VAL A 215 -15.59 9.84 12.56
C VAL A 215 -16.25 8.48 12.68
N PHE A 216 -16.95 8.03 11.64
CA PHE A 216 -17.55 6.71 11.61
C PHE A 216 -16.51 5.59 11.79
N ASN A 217 -15.38 5.73 11.12
CA ASN A 217 -14.27 4.78 11.23
C ASN A 217 -13.64 4.76 12.64
N PHE A 218 -13.57 5.92 13.30
CA PHE A 218 -13.19 6.01 14.71
C PHE A 218 -14.15 5.25 15.61
N MET A 219 -15.49 5.46 15.44
CA MET A 219 -16.50 4.75 16.21
C MET A 219 -16.41 3.23 15.98
N LEU A 220 -16.26 2.83 14.72
CA LEU A 220 -16.12 1.42 14.35
C LEU A 220 -14.85 0.79 14.97
N ALA A 221 -13.73 1.51 14.95
CA ALA A 221 -12.50 1.05 15.60
C ALA A 221 -12.65 0.93 17.12
N ALA A 222 -13.42 1.82 17.76
CA ALA A 222 -13.72 1.74 19.18
C ALA A 222 -14.51 0.47 19.53
N LEU A 223 -15.45 0.09 18.66
CA LEU A 223 -16.31 -1.08 18.84
C LEU A 223 -15.62 -2.41 18.50
N LEU A 224 -14.85 -2.44 17.39
CA LEU A 224 -14.30 -3.69 16.83
C LEU A 224 -12.94 -4.08 17.41
N LEU A 225 -12.10 -3.10 17.80
CA LEU A 225 -10.74 -3.41 18.24
C LEU A 225 -10.69 -3.70 19.75
N PRO A 226 -10.09 -4.83 20.15
CA PRO A 226 -9.94 -5.18 21.56
C PRO A 226 -8.97 -4.22 22.29
N ASN A 227 -9.11 -4.10 23.61
CA ASN A 227 -8.18 -3.35 24.44
C ASN A 227 -6.92 -4.17 24.70
N GLU A 228 -5.75 -3.71 24.29
CA GLU A 228 -4.45 -4.41 24.44
C GLU A 228 -4.09 -4.80 25.89
N LYS A 229 -4.67 -4.14 26.88
CA LYS A 229 -4.45 -4.47 28.31
C LYS A 229 -5.04 -5.83 28.72
N GLN A 230 -6.07 -6.33 28.03
CA GLN A 230 -6.72 -7.58 28.37
C GLN A 230 -5.95 -8.83 27.92
N ASN A 231 -5.26 -8.74 26.78
CA ASN A 231 -4.49 -9.90 26.26
C ASN A 231 -3.18 -10.17 27.02
N ARG A 232 -2.60 -9.18 27.71
CA ARG A 232 -1.42 -9.42 28.56
C ARG A 232 -1.73 -10.22 29.83
N LYS A 233 -3.00 -10.25 30.29
CA LYS A 233 -3.41 -11.00 31.47
C LYS A 233 -3.81 -12.45 31.17
N SER A 234 -4.28 -12.76 29.95
CA SER A 234 -4.63 -14.15 29.57
C SER A 234 -3.42 -15.00 29.21
N ASP A 235 -2.30 -14.39 28.77
CA ASP A 235 -1.05 -15.10 28.45
C ASP A 235 -0.19 -15.46 29.68
N SER A 236 -0.53 -14.94 30.86
CA SER A 236 0.20 -15.26 32.09
C SER A 236 -0.17 -16.63 32.70
N THR A 237 -1.14 -17.36 32.15
CA THR A 237 -1.61 -18.65 32.68
C THR A 237 -1.09 -19.86 31.88
N VAL A 238 -0.34 -19.65 30.80
CA VAL A 238 0.33 -20.74 30.06
C VAL A 238 1.86 -20.57 30.17
N ASN A 239 2.38 -20.92 31.33
CA ASN A 239 3.82 -21.10 31.55
C ASN A 239 4.25 -22.43 30.95
N ASN A 240 4.89 -22.40 29.78
CA ASN A 240 5.96 -23.32 29.39
C ASN A 240 6.34 -23.23 27.90
N VAL A 241 6.79 -22.05 27.40
CA VAL A 241 7.62 -21.99 26.18
C VAL A 241 8.59 -20.81 26.31
N ASN A 242 9.67 -20.99 27.05
CA ASN A 242 10.58 -19.90 27.43
C ASN A 242 11.80 -19.70 26.50
N VAL A 243 11.87 -20.31 25.30
CA VAL A 243 13.04 -20.16 24.42
C VAL A 243 12.73 -19.38 23.13
N ALA A 244 11.52 -19.48 22.58
CA ALA A 244 11.14 -18.72 21.37
C ALA A 244 10.75 -17.25 21.66
N LYS A 245 10.41 -16.90 22.90
CA LYS A 245 9.93 -15.56 23.30
C LYS A 245 11.02 -14.47 23.33
N LYS A 246 12.31 -14.82 23.39
CA LYS A 246 13.39 -13.82 23.45
C LYS A 246 13.61 -13.12 22.10
N ASP A 247 13.44 -13.82 21.00
CA ASP A 247 13.59 -13.24 19.65
C ASP A 247 12.36 -12.46 19.21
N GLU A 248 11.15 -12.83 19.68
CA GLU A 248 9.91 -12.10 19.40
C GLU A 248 9.78 -10.81 20.21
N LEU A 249 10.31 -10.74 21.41
CA LEU A 249 10.31 -9.53 22.25
C LEU A 249 11.23 -8.44 21.67
N GLN A 250 12.24 -8.79 20.87
CA GLN A 250 13.07 -7.84 20.13
C GLN A 250 12.38 -7.30 18.88
N SER A 251 11.47 -8.05 18.27
CA SER A 251 10.71 -7.60 17.10
C SER A 251 9.55 -6.62 17.44
N SER A 252 9.06 -6.63 18.69
CA SER A 252 7.95 -5.74 19.12
C SER A 252 8.42 -4.42 19.75
N LYS A 253 9.73 -4.27 20.04
CA LYS A 253 10.31 -2.97 20.42
C LYS A 253 10.29 -2.08 19.20
N GLY A 254 9.59 -0.96 19.29
CA GLY A 254 9.49 0.04 18.20
C GLY A 254 10.85 0.27 17.55
N VAL A 255 10.86 0.38 16.23
CA VAL A 255 12.09 0.42 15.42
C VAL A 255 12.95 1.59 15.92
N SER A 256 13.99 1.29 16.69
CA SER A 256 15.00 2.28 17.07
C SER A 256 15.61 2.84 15.79
N PHE A 257 15.88 4.14 15.74
CA PHE A 257 16.56 4.78 14.60
C PHE A 257 17.83 4.01 14.19
N LYS A 258 18.54 3.46 15.15
CA LYS A 258 19.72 2.60 14.95
C LYS A 258 19.36 1.31 14.20
N THR A 259 18.24 0.67 14.55
CA THR A 259 17.72 -0.54 13.87
C THR A 259 17.27 -0.21 12.45
N LEU A 260 16.62 0.93 12.25
CA LEU A 260 16.23 1.42 10.94
C LEU A 260 17.45 1.62 10.04
N LEU A 261 18.48 2.30 10.55
CA LEU A 261 19.73 2.53 9.83
C LEU A 261 20.43 1.21 9.46
N GLN A 262 20.41 0.24 10.39
CA GLN A 262 20.96 -1.08 10.16
C GLN A 262 20.17 -1.85 9.09
N ASN A 263 18.84 -1.77 9.10
CA ASN A 263 17.98 -2.37 8.08
C ASN A 263 18.21 -1.72 6.70
N ILE A 264 18.39 -0.40 6.63
CA ILE A 264 18.77 0.29 5.39
C ILE A 264 20.15 -0.19 4.91
N LYS A 265 21.13 -0.33 5.81
CA LYS A 265 22.44 -0.86 5.46
C LYS A 265 22.36 -2.27 4.88
N THR A 266 21.46 -3.11 5.41
CA THR A 266 21.21 -4.47 4.89
C THR A 266 20.72 -4.45 3.44
N CYS A 267 19.96 -3.43 3.02
CA CYS A 267 19.50 -3.26 1.65
C CYS A 267 20.66 -3.09 0.64
N PHE A 268 21.80 -2.59 1.08
CA PHE A 268 22.97 -2.30 0.25
C PHE A 268 24.14 -3.27 0.49
N THR A 269 23.91 -4.37 1.20
CA THR A 269 24.96 -5.35 1.54
C THR A 269 25.46 -6.10 0.30
N SER A 270 24.57 -6.47 -0.63
CA SER A 270 24.97 -7.10 -1.88
C SER A 270 24.72 -6.19 -3.08
N ARG A 271 25.62 -6.21 -4.07
CA ARG A 271 25.48 -5.41 -5.30
C ARG A 271 24.20 -5.76 -6.07
N GLN A 272 23.79 -7.04 -6.03
CA GLN A 272 22.59 -7.52 -6.70
C GLN A 272 21.33 -6.95 -6.03
N LEU A 273 21.23 -7.06 -4.70
CA LEU A 273 20.09 -6.51 -3.94
C LEU A 273 20.02 -4.99 -4.09
N ALA A 274 21.15 -4.29 -4.00
CA ALA A 274 21.22 -2.85 -4.19
C ALA A 274 20.74 -2.42 -5.58
N SER A 275 21.09 -3.14 -6.65
CA SER A 275 20.62 -2.85 -8.02
C SER A 275 19.12 -3.00 -8.14
N VAL A 276 18.52 -4.04 -7.57
CA VAL A 276 17.07 -4.27 -7.60
C VAL A 276 16.33 -3.22 -6.78
N ILE A 277 16.83 -2.89 -5.58
CA ILE A 277 16.25 -1.84 -4.73
C ILE A 277 16.32 -0.48 -5.41
N LEU A 278 17.46 -0.14 -6.00
CA LEU A 278 17.63 1.13 -6.74
C LEU A 278 16.67 1.19 -7.93
N SER A 279 16.48 0.09 -8.66
CA SER A 279 15.50 -0.01 -9.73
C SER A 279 14.07 0.23 -9.23
N PHE A 280 13.71 -0.35 -8.07
CA PHE A 280 12.40 -0.16 -7.48
C PHE A 280 12.18 1.29 -7.02
N LEU A 281 13.19 1.92 -6.39
CA LEU A 281 13.12 3.31 -5.96
C LEU A 281 13.04 4.27 -7.15
N LEU A 282 13.87 4.06 -8.19
CA LEU A 282 13.85 4.84 -9.43
C LEU A 282 12.48 4.77 -10.09
N TYR A 283 11.93 3.58 -10.26
CA TYR A 283 10.60 3.38 -10.82
C TYR A 283 9.51 4.12 -10.02
N ASN A 284 9.48 3.95 -8.70
CA ASN A 284 8.47 4.61 -7.86
C ASN A 284 8.58 6.13 -7.91
N TRP A 285 9.81 6.64 -7.92
CA TRP A 285 10.07 8.06 -8.01
C TRP A 285 9.61 8.63 -9.36
N MET A 286 10.01 7.97 -10.46
CA MET A 286 9.63 8.37 -11.82
C MET A 286 8.13 8.33 -12.04
N TYR A 287 7.46 7.26 -11.58
CA TYR A 287 6.00 7.15 -11.66
C TYR A 287 5.30 8.30 -10.94
N ARG A 288 5.73 8.63 -9.73
CA ARG A 288 5.16 9.75 -8.96
C ARG A 288 5.49 11.10 -9.61
N ALA A 289 6.70 11.27 -10.14
CA ALA A 289 7.15 12.54 -10.73
C ALA A 289 6.44 12.87 -12.03
N THR A 290 6.20 11.88 -12.90
CA THR A 290 5.70 12.11 -14.25
C THR A 290 4.25 11.70 -14.46
N THR A 291 3.85 10.49 -14.05
CA THR A 291 2.55 9.93 -14.39
C THR A 291 1.44 10.45 -13.47
N TYR A 292 1.70 10.56 -12.17
CA TYR A 292 0.69 11.01 -11.21
C TYR A 292 0.32 12.50 -11.37
N ALA A 293 1.28 13.32 -11.83
CA ALA A 293 1.04 14.74 -12.06
C ALA A 293 0.20 15.02 -13.30
N THR A 294 0.29 14.16 -14.30
CA THR A 294 -0.37 14.34 -15.60
C THR A 294 -1.90 14.45 -15.44
N ILE A 295 -2.47 13.72 -14.46
CA ILE A 295 -3.92 13.67 -14.24
C ILE A 295 -4.52 15.03 -13.85
N THR A 296 -3.77 15.91 -13.20
CA THR A 296 -4.37 17.13 -12.62
C THR A 296 -4.32 18.37 -13.51
N SER A 297 -3.28 18.58 -14.30
CA SER A 297 -3.13 19.79 -15.12
C SER A 297 -3.22 19.50 -16.62
N TYR A 298 -2.75 18.35 -17.05
CA TYR A 298 -2.63 17.99 -18.45
C TYR A 298 -4.01 17.75 -19.10
N TYR A 299 -4.86 16.94 -18.47
CA TYR A 299 -6.14 16.56 -19.06
C TYR A 299 -7.14 17.71 -19.15
N GLU A 300 -7.12 18.63 -18.19
CA GLU A 300 -7.97 19.82 -18.25
C GLU A 300 -7.61 20.70 -19.45
N LYS A 301 -6.31 20.91 -19.68
CA LYS A 301 -5.85 21.77 -20.77
C LYS A 301 -5.90 21.10 -22.15
N MET A 302 -5.59 19.78 -22.21
CA MET A 302 -5.54 19.06 -23.49
C MET A 302 -6.91 18.58 -23.97
N PHE A 303 -7.73 18.09 -23.07
CA PHE A 303 -8.99 17.44 -23.42
C PHE A 303 -10.23 18.20 -22.93
N GLY A 304 -10.06 19.34 -22.26
CA GLY A 304 -11.17 20.14 -21.73
C GLY A 304 -12.01 19.40 -20.66
N ILE A 305 -11.38 18.51 -19.89
CA ILE A 305 -12.09 17.64 -18.95
C ILE A 305 -12.39 18.38 -17.66
N GLU A 306 -13.66 18.31 -17.21
CA GLU A 306 -14.07 18.85 -15.93
C GLU A 306 -13.43 18.07 -14.74
N PRO A 307 -13.21 18.74 -13.60
CA PRO A 307 -12.49 18.15 -12.44
C PRO A 307 -13.06 16.81 -11.93
N HIS A 308 -14.37 16.60 -12.04
CA HIS A 308 -15.01 15.37 -11.59
C HIS A 308 -14.60 14.13 -12.40
N PHE A 309 -14.29 14.28 -13.69
CA PHE A 309 -13.78 13.17 -14.53
C PHE A 309 -12.44 12.60 -14.05
N ARG A 310 -11.63 13.39 -13.35
CA ARG A 310 -10.37 12.89 -12.77
C ARG A 310 -10.61 11.69 -11.86
N GLY A 311 -11.68 11.76 -11.05
CA GLY A 311 -12.07 10.65 -10.18
C GLY A 311 -12.39 9.39 -10.97
N TYR A 312 -13.17 9.51 -12.04
CA TYR A 312 -13.57 8.38 -12.89
C TYR A 312 -12.36 7.77 -13.62
N ILE A 313 -11.47 8.57 -14.20
CA ILE A 313 -10.24 8.09 -14.86
C ILE A 313 -9.34 7.36 -13.85
N HIS A 314 -9.20 7.91 -12.64
CA HIS A 314 -8.38 7.28 -11.59
C HIS A 314 -8.96 5.93 -11.14
N SER A 315 -10.27 5.85 -10.94
CA SER A 315 -10.96 4.59 -10.63
C SER A 315 -10.84 3.57 -11.77
N TYR A 316 -11.01 4.00 -13.01
CA TYR A 316 -10.85 3.18 -14.20
C TYR A 316 -9.44 2.56 -14.30
N THR A 317 -8.42 3.39 -14.12
CA THR A 317 -7.01 2.94 -14.13
C THR A 317 -6.71 1.93 -13.03
N ASN A 318 -7.22 2.18 -11.81
CA ASN A 318 -7.05 1.26 -10.70
C ASN A 318 -7.82 -0.05 -10.91
N MET A 319 -9.02 0.01 -11.50
CA MET A 319 -9.82 -1.17 -11.83
C MET A 319 -9.11 -2.07 -12.86
N ILE A 320 -8.57 -1.48 -13.93
CA ILE A 320 -7.77 -2.23 -14.93
C ILE A 320 -6.57 -2.90 -14.26
N SER A 321 -5.82 -2.14 -13.45
CA SER A 321 -4.66 -2.64 -12.72
C SER A 321 -5.05 -3.79 -11.79
N PHE A 322 -6.18 -3.69 -11.09
CA PHE A 322 -6.68 -4.72 -10.19
C PHE A 322 -7.08 -6.00 -10.94
N ILE A 323 -7.86 -5.87 -12.02
CA ILE A 323 -8.27 -7.01 -12.85
C ILE A 323 -7.04 -7.72 -13.41
N PHE A 324 -6.10 -6.95 -13.97
CA PHE A 324 -4.88 -7.52 -14.53
C PHE A 324 -4.04 -8.24 -13.48
N GLN A 325 -3.83 -7.64 -12.31
CA GLN A 325 -3.07 -8.23 -11.21
C GLN A 325 -3.74 -9.50 -10.66
N SER A 326 -5.08 -9.54 -10.62
CA SER A 326 -5.82 -10.67 -10.06
C SER A 326 -5.83 -11.88 -10.99
N PHE A 327 -6.01 -11.67 -12.30
CA PHE A 327 -6.28 -12.76 -13.24
C PHE A 327 -5.14 -13.03 -14.21
N PHE A 328 -4.46 -12.01 -14.72
CA PHE A 328 -3.53 -12.12 -15.85
C PHE A 328 -2.05 -12.14 -15.46
N ILE A 329 -1.69 -11.63 -14.30
CA ILE A 329 -0.27 -11.47 -13.91
C ILE A 329 0.50 -12.78 -13.89
N ARG A 330 -0.10 -13.86 -13.36
CA ARG A 330 0.54 -15.17 -13.28
C ARG A 330 0.82 -15.75 -14.67
N PHE A 331 -0.13 -15.60 -15.59
CA PHE A 331 0.03 -16.03 -16.98
C PHE A 331 1.13 -15.23 -17.67
N THR A 332 1.13 -13.91 -17.51
CA THR A 332 2.11 -13.00 -18.11
C THR A 332 3.53 -13.30 -17.63
N LEU A 333 3.73 -13.46 -16.32
CA LEU A 333 5.05 -13.79 -15.78
C LEU A 333 5.55 -15.17 -16.26
N ARG A 334 4.67 -16.17 -16.36
CA ARG A 334 5.04 -17.48 -16.92
C ARG A 334 5.47 -17.39 -18.38
N LYS A 335 4.72 -16.62 -19.20
CA LYS A 335 5.03 -16.45 -20.62
C LYS A 335 6.34 -15.69 -20.87
N LEU A 336 6.67 -14.72 -20.00
CA LEU A 336 7.91 -13.95 -20.07
C LEU A 336 9.12 -14.67 -19.45
N GLY A 337 8.88 -15.79 -18.77
CA GLY A 337 9.88 -16.73 -18.26
C GLY A 337 10.72 -16.22 -17.09
N ASN A 338 10.74 -14.90 -16.81
CA ASN A 338 11.55 -14.32 -15.74
C ASN A 338 11.04 -12.92 -15.37
N GLU A 339 11.06 -12.58 -14.08
CA GLU A 339 10.68 -11.27 -13.55
C GLU A 339 11.56 -10.13 -14.09
N TYR A 340 12.85 -10.38 -14.36
CA TYR A 340 13.74 -9.39 -14.97
C TYR A 340 13.27 -8.96 -16.36
N ASN A 341 12.91 -9.93 -17.19
CA ASN A 341 12.40 -9.67 -18.54
C ASN A 341 11.04 -8.96 -18.49
N ALA A 342 10.18 -9.37 -17.57
CA ALA A 342 8.87 -8.76 -17.36
C ALA A 342 9.01 -7.28 -16.94
N ALA A 343 9.91 -6.98 -16.03
CA ALA A 343 10.19 -5.60 -15.61
C ALA A 343 10.75 -4.74 -16.76
N CYS A 344 11.69 -5.26 -17.53
CA CYS A 344 12.23 -4.54 -18.69
C CYS A 344 11.13 -4.27 -19.73
N LEU A 345 10.34 -5.29 -20.12
CA LEU A 345 9.26 -5.14 -21.09
C LEU A 345 8.21 -4.13 -20.62
N ALA A 346 7.84 -4.17 -19.35
CA ALA A 346 6.88 -3.25 -18.79
C ALA A 346 7.40 -1.80 -18.75
N SER A 347 8.70 -1.59 -18.51
CA SER A 347 9.29 -0.24 -18.60
C SER A 347 9.29 0.31 -20.03
N PHE A 348 9.56 -0.53 -21.04
CA PHE A 348 9.36 -0.17 -22.45
C PHE A 348 7.90 0.15 -22.77
N GLY A 349 6.94 -0.60 -22.21
CA GLY A 349 5.51 -0.34 -22.34
C GLY A 349 5.11 1.04 -21.82
N LEU A 350 5.69 1.49 -20.71
CA LEU A 350 5.46 2.83 -20.16
C LEU A 350 6.05 3.93 -21.05
N ALA A 351 7.29 3.75 -21.53
CA ALA A 351 7.90 4.69 -22.47
C ALA A 351 7.12 4.78 -23.81
N PHE A 352 6.66 3.63 -24.32
CA PHE A 352 5.84 3.57 -25.53
C PHE A 352 4.47 4.24 -25.33
N ALA A 353 3.82 4.03 -24.18
CA ALA A 353 2.55 4.68 -23.86
C ALA A 353 2.69 6.22 -23.86
N THR A 354 3.77 6.76 -23.26
CA THR A 354 4.02 8.20 -23.26
C THR A 354 4.34 8.75 -24.68
N LEU A 355 4.87 7.93 -25.57
CA LEU A 355 5.03 8.29 -26.98
C LEU A 355 3.68 8.39 -27.70
N LEU A 356 2.77 7.43 -27.46
CA LEU A 356 1.42 7.43 -28.05
C LEU A 356 0.57 8.62 -27.58
N GLU A 357 0.85 9.19 -26.42
CA GLU A 357 0.14 10.36 -25.90
C GLU A 357 0.29 11.60 -26.79
N PHE A 358 1.36 11.73 -27.59
CA PHE A 358 1.65 12.94 -28.38
C PHE A 358 0.59 13.33 -29.42
N GLY A 359 -0.16 12.42 -29.94
CA GLY A 359 -1.19 12.69 -30.94
C GLY A 359 -2.57 12.19 -30.53
N SER A 360 -2.76 11.88 -29.24
CA SER A 360 -3.97 11.20 -28.79
C SER A 360 -5.17 12.15 -28.66
N SER A 361 -6.34 11.66 -29.15
CA SER A 361 -7.63 12.17 -28.73
C SER A 361 -7.99 11.60 -27.36
N PHE A 362 -8.95 12.21 -26.66
CA PHE A 362 -9.41 11.71 -25.36
C PHE A 362 -9.89 10.25 -25.40
N HIS A 363 -10.60 9.87 -26.46
CA HIS A 363 -11.08 8.50 -26.62
C HIS A 363 -9.94 7.51 -26.83
N LEU A 364 -8.95 7.84 -27.63
CA LEU A 364 -7.76 7.03 -27.85
C LEU A 364 -6.93 6.89 -26.54
N TYR A 365 -6.81 7.99 -25.81
CA TYR A 365 -6.16 7.97 -24.50
C TYR A 365 -6.87 6.99 -23.55
N LEU A 366 -8.20 7.11 -23.40
CA LEU A 366 -8.97 6.31 -22.46
C LEU A 366 -9.01 4.82 -22.83
N LEU A 367 -9.18 4.50 -24.13
CA LEU A 367 -9.39 3.12 -24.58
C LEU A 367 -8.09 2.34 -24.79
N ILE A 368 -7.00 2.99 -25.15
CA ILE A 368 -5.75 2.32 -25.54
C ILE A 368 -4.60 2.70 -24.60
N ILE A 369 -4.32 3.97 -24.43
CA ILE A 369 -3.12 4.44 -23.73
C ILE A 369 -3.24 4.19 -22.23
N CYS A 370 -4.37 4.53 -21.63
CA CYS A 370 -4.63 4.33 -20.21
C CYS A 370 -4.53 2.84 -19.78
N PRO A 371 -5.12 1.86 -20.50
CA PRO A 371 -4.89 0.45 -20.24
C PRO A 371 -3.41 0.02 -20.38
N ILE A 372 -2.69 0.49 -21.38
CA ILE A 372 -1.26 0.18 -21.54
C ILE A 372 -0.46 0.69 -20.34
N ILE A 373 -0.70 1.91 -19.90
CA ILE A 373 -0.06 2.50 -18.71
C ILE A 373 -0.40 1.66 -17.46
N ALA A 374 -1.69 1.36 -17.24
CA ALA A 374 -2.16 0.64 -16.06
C ALA A 374 -1.56 -0.78 -15.98
N VAL A 375 -1.53 -1.51 -17.11
CA VAL A 375 -0.99 -2.87 -17.18
C VAL A 375 0.53 -2.86 -17.03
N SER A 376 1.23 -1.98 -17.75
CA SER A 376 2.69 -1.87 -17.66
C SER A 376 3.14 -1.48 -16.25
N HIS A 377 2.43 -0.53 -15.61
CA HIS A 377 2.67 -0.15 -14.21
C HIS A 377 2.45 -1.33 -13.25
N ALA A 378 1.38 -2.10 -13.44
CA ALA A 378 1.06 -3.26 -12.62
C ALA A 378 2.15 -4.35 -12.72
N ILE A 379 2.59 -4.67 -13.95
CA ILE A 379 3.66 -5.65 -14.19
C ILE A 379 4.96 -5.18 -13.56
N LEU A 380 5.39 -3.95 -13.85
CA LEU A 380 6.67 -3.41 -13.39
C LEU A 380 6.75 -3.37 -11.86
N ARG A 381 5.70 -2.87 -11.21
CA ARG A 381 5.61 -2.79 -9.75
C ARG A 381 5.70 -4.17 -9.09
N LEU A 382 4.97 -5.15 -9.60
CA LEU A 382 4.94 -6.50 -9.04
C LEU A 382 6.24 -7.25 -9.30
N SER A 383 6.78 -7.17 -10.52
CA SER A 383 8.06 -7.82 -10.89
C SER A 383 9.21 -7.28 -10.04
N LEU A 384 9.33 -5.96 -9.88
CA LEU A 384 10.38 -5.39 -9.05
C LEU A 384 10.23 -5.77 -7.57
N ARG A 385 9.00 -5.79 -7.03
CA ARG A 385 8.75 -6.20 -5.65
C ARG A 385 9.04 -7.69 -5.44
N SER A 386 8.69 -8.54 -6.41
CA SER A 386 9.05 -9.96 -6.43
C SER A 386 10.57 -10.15 -6.44
N LEU A 387 11.29 -9.45 -7.30
CA LEU A 387 12.75 -9.49 -7.37
C LEU A 387 13.42 -9.11 -6.05
N VAL A 388 12.92 -8.09 -5.35
CA VAL A 388 13.44 -7.74 -4.02
C VAL A 388 13.32 -8.93 -3.06
N THR A 389 12.20 -9.64 -3.06
CA THR A 389 11.99 -10.80 -2.17
C THR A 389 12.81 -12.02 -2.58
N LEU A 390 13.08 -12.20 -3.88
CA LEU A 390 13.89 -13.30 -4.40
C LEU A 390 15.39 -13.12 -4.09
N VAL A 391 15.89 -11.88 -4.19
CA VAL A 391 17.31 -11.56 -4.01
C VAL A 391 17.64 -11.29 -2.54
N ALA A 392 16.68 -10.93 -1.72
CA ALA A 392 16.90 -10.68 -0.29
C ALA A 392 17.25 -11.99 0.46
N PRO A 393 18.21 -11.96 1.41
CA PRO A 393 18.52 -13.12 2.24
C PRO A 393 17.28 -13.59 3.02
N LYS A 394 16.98 -14.89 3.00
CA LYS A 394 15.75 -15.47 3.61
C LYS A 394 15.51 -15.03 5.06
N GLN A 395 16.60 -14.86 5.84
CA GLN A 395 16.53 -14.44 7.25
C GLN A 395 16.17 -12.96 7.44
N SER A 396 16.39 -12.09 6.43
CA SER A 396 16.23 -10.64 6.53
C SER A 396 15.18 -10.05 5.59
N ILE A 397 14.37 -10.87 4.90
CA ILE A 397 13.35 -10.40 3.96
C ILE A 397 12.43 -9.33 4.59
N GLY A 398 11.96 -9.58 5.82
CA GLY A 398 11.08 -8.63 6.52
C GLY A 398 11.76 -7.29 6.80
N SER A 399 13.02 -7.30 7.21
CA SER A 399 13.83 -6.10 7.47
C SER A 399 14.10 -5.32 6.19
N VAL A 400 14.38 -6.01 5.09
CA VAL A 400 14.61 -5.39 3.76
C VAL A 400 13.34 -4.76 3.23
N LEU A 401 12.18 -5.42 3.33
CA LEU A 401 10.90 -4.85 2.89
C LEU A 401 10.50 -3.62 3.74
N ALA A 402 10.70 -3.68 5.06
CA ALA A 402 10.45 -2.53 5.93
C ALA A 402 11.36 -1.34 5.60
N ALA A 403 12.66 -1.60 5.36
CA ALA A 403 13.60 -0.57 4.94
C ALA A 403 13.26 -0.01 3.55
N LEU A 404 12.81 -0.85 2.62
CA LEU A 404 12.35 -0.44 1.30
C LEU A 404 11.17 0.53 1.37
N ASP A 405 10.18 0.24 2.22
CA ASP A 405 9.02 1.12 2.40
C ASP A 405 9.44 2.49 2.99
N VAL A 406 10.39 2.53 3.91
CA VAL A 406 10.96 3.78 4.46
C VAL A 406 11.72 4.56 3.38
N LEU A 407 12.58 3.89 2.62
CA LEU A 407 13.31 4.52 1.52
C LEU A 407 12.36 5.07 0.46
N GLN A 408 11.34 4.31 0.07
CA GLN A 408 10.33 4.74 -0.89
C GLN A 408 9.60 6.01 -0.42
N ASN A 409 9.22 6.07 0.85
CA ASN A 409 8.55 7.25 1.43
C ASN A 409 9.50 8.44 1.54
N GLY A 410 10.76 8.22 1.90
CA GLY A 410 11.79 9.26 1.94
C GLY A 410 12.02 9.88 0.54
N PHE A 411 12.18 9.06 -0.49
CA PHE A 411 12.29 9.53 -1.87
C PHE A 411 11.02 10.25 -2.36
N ALA A 412 9.84 9.83 -1.92
CA ALA A 412 8.58 10.46 -2.32
C ALA A 412 8.48 11.94 -1.92
N VAL A 413 9.19 12.36 -0.86
CA VAL A 413 9.22 13.77 -0.42
C VAL A 413 9.93 14.68 -1.43
N THR A 414 10.91 14.16 -2.17
CA THR A 414 11.65 14.95 -3.17
C THR A 414 10.84 15.21 -4.44
N VAL A 415 9.80 14.39 -4.70
CA VAL A 415 8.99 14.46 -5.92
C VAL A 415 8.29 15.80 -6.12
N PRO A 416 7.56 16.38 -5.13
CA PRO A 416 6.89 17.66 -5.31
C PRO A 416 7.86 18.81 -5.60
N PHE A 417 9.05 18.81 -4.99
CA PHE A 417 10.09 19.82 -5.26
C PHE A 417 10.61 19.71 -6.69
N TYR A 418 10.90 18.48 -7.13
CA TYR A 418 11.30 18.23 -8.50
C TYR A 418 10.22 18.65 -9.51
N ARG A 419 8.96 18.33 -9.24
CA ARG A 419 7.83 18.72 -10.10
C ARG A 419 7.63 20.23 -10.13
N ALA A 420 7.76 20.90 -8.98
CA ALA A 420 7.71 22.35 -8.93
C ALA A 420 8.79 23.00 -9.79
N LEU A 421 10.03 22.51 -9.70
CA LEU A 421 11.14 22.96 -10.55
C LEU A 421 10.87 22.69 -12.03
N LEU A 422 10.40 21.47 -12.35
CA LEU A 422 10.08 21.09 -13.73
C LEU A 422 8.97 21.97 -14.32
N PHE A 423 7.94 22.30 -13.55
CA PHE A 423 6.88 23.22 -13.99
C PHE A 423 7.42 24.63 -14.25
N GLN A 424 8.36 25.13 -13.44
CA GLN A 424 9.03 26.40 -13.72
C GLN A 424 9.78 26.43 -15.05
N ILE A 425 10.48 25.33 -15.36
CA ILE A 425 11.26 25.21 -16.59
C ILE A 425 10.35 25.08 -17.83
N LEU A 426 9.25 24.35 -17.69
CA LEU A 426 8.33 24.04 -18.80
C LEU A 426 7.25 25.09 -19.02
N SER A 427 7.15 26.12 -18.16
CA SER A 427 6.20 27.23 -18.34
C SER A 427 6.67 28.16 -19.47
N PRO A 428 5.79 28.58 -20.38
CA PRO A 428 6.16 29.51 -21.45
C PRO A 428 6.55 30.88 -20.86
N PRO A 429 7.57 31.54 -21.45
CA PRO A 429 8.07 32.84 -20.97
C PRO A 429 7.03 33.98 -21.09
N ASP A 430 6.07 33.89 -22.01
CA ASP A 430 5.14 34.96 -22.36
C ASP A 430 3.97 35.13 -21.37
N GLU A 431 3.64 34.15 -20.55
CA GLU A 431 2.63 34.28 -19.47
C GLU A 431 3.10 35.19 -18.30
N LYS A 432 4.37 35.63 -18.34
CA LYS A 432 4.94 36.51 -17.30
C LYS A 432 4.56 37.99 -17.45
N VAL A 433 3.98 38.42 -18.55
CA VAL A 433 3.94 39.87 -18.92
C VAL A 433 2.54 40.48 -18.85
N ASN A 434 1.44 39.74 -18.90
CA ASN A 434 0.12 40.36 -19.16
C ASN A 434 -0.83 40.54 -17.97
N ASN A 435 -0.45 40.21 -16.75
CA ASN A 435 -1.29 40.48 -15.59
C ASN A 435 -0.58 41.49 -14.67
N GLY A 436 -1.02 42.78 -14.71
CA GLY A 436 -0.55 43.86 -13.85
C GLY A 436 -0.87 43.73 -12.35
N SER A 437 -1.14 42.56 -11.87
CA SER A 437 -1.12 42.10 -10.48
C SER A 437 0.17 41.34 -10.24
N ALA A 438 0.81 41.55 -9.10
CA ALA A 438 2.12 41.04 -8.64
C ALA A 438 2.58 39.75 -9.33
N PRO A 439 3.85 39.62 -9.75
CA PRO A 439 4.29 38.61 -10.68
C PRO A 439 3.92 37.21 -10.16
N SER A 440 2.89 36.60 -10.76
CA SER A 440 2.61 35.18 -10.62
C SER A 440 3.77 34.45 -11.31
N ILE A 441 4.82 34.20 -10.55
CA ILE A 441 6.16 33.83 -11.04
C ILE A 441 6.15 32.47 -11.76
N ILE A 442 5.04 31.68 -11.72
CA ILE A 442 5.10 30.28 -12.17
C ILE A 442 3.75 29.87 -12.77
N GLY A 443 3.64 29.94 -14.10
CA GLY A 443 2.50 29.42 -14.86
C GLY A 443 2.41 27.88 -14.88
N ASP A 444 1.28 27.35 -15.34
CA ASP A 444 1.12 25.93 -15.61
C ASP A 444 1.98 25.52 -16.83
N PRO A 445 2.58 24.33 -16.82
CA PRO A 445 3.41 23.88 -17.93
C PRO A 445 2.59 23.72 -19.21
N CYS A 446 3.19 24.05 -20.37
CA CYS A 446 2.58 23.78 -21.67
C CYS A 446 2.39 22.24 -21.82
N PRO A 447 1.17 21.75 -22.18
CA PRO A 447 0.91 20.32 -22.28
C PRO A 447 1.85 19.58 -23.23
N LYS A 448 2.20 20.17 -24.38
CA LYS A 448 3.14 19.58 -25.34
C LYS A 448 4.56 19.47 -24.77
N MET A 449 5.02 20.46 -24.00
CA MET A 449 6.34 20.44 -23.36
C MET A 449 6.35 19.41 -22.20
N TRP A 450 5.26 19.31 -21.46
CA TRP A 450 5.10 18.28 -20.43
C TRP A 450 5.21 16.88 -21.00
N LEU A 451 4.53 16.58 -22.11
CA LEU A 451 4.61 15.28 -22.77
C LEU A 451 6.03 14.95 -23.24
N LYS A 452 6.71 15.91 -23.89
CA LYS A 452 8.12 15.73 -24.31
C LYS A 452 9.00 15.40 -23.12
N SER A 453 8.84 16.11 -22.02
CA SER A 453 9.56 15.86 -20.77
C SER A 453 9.24 14.48 -20.20
N SER A 454 7.97 14.10 -20.10
CA SER A 454 7.53 12.80 -19.59
C SER A 454 8.10 11.64 -20.44
N PHE A 455 8.04 11.75 -21.76
CA PHE A 455 8.63 10.78 -22.68
C PHE A 455 10.15 10.64 -22.48
N LEU A 456 10.87 11.76 -22.41
CA LEU A 456 12.32 11.75 -22.16
C LEU A 456 12.65 11.08 -20.83
N HIS A 457 11.90 11.38 -19.78
CA HIS A 457 12.10 10.78 -18.46
C HIS A 457 11.87 9.27 -18.49
N TRP A 458 10.79 8.79 -19.12
CA TRP A 458 10.52 7.35 -19.20
C TRP A 458 11.50 6.61 -20.08
N THR A 459 12.00 7.21 -21.16
CA THR A 459 13.08 6.61 -21.98
C THR A 459 14.37 6.47 -21.18
N LEU A 460 14.82 7.53 -20.51
CA LEU A 460 16.01 7.47 -19.65
C LEU A 460 15.84 6.49 -18.48
N ALA A 461 14.67 6.49 -17.85
CA ALA A 461 14.36 5.54 -16.78
C ALA A 461 14.38 4.10 -17.27
N THR A 462 13.82 3.82 -18.44
CA THR A 462 13.83 2.48 -19.06
C THR A 462 15.25 2.01 -19.33
N VAL A 463 16.09 2.84 -19.90
CA VAL A 463 17.51 2.50 -20.11
C VAL A 463 18.22 2.21 -18.79
N ALA A 464 18.03 3.07 -17.77
CA ALA A 464 18.63 2.87 -16.45
C ALA A 464 18.11 1.61 -15.74
N LEU A 465 16.80 1.36 -15.78
CA LEU A 465 16.18 0.16 -15.21
C LEU A 465 16.70 -1.11 -15.90
N CYS A 466 16.73 -1.14 -17.23
CA CYS A 466 17.23 -2.29 -17.96
C CYS A 466 18.72 -2.53 -17.66
N ALA A 467 19.56 -1.49 -17.59
CA ALA A 467 20.97 -1.65 -17.25
C ALA A 467 21.17 -2.21 -15.83
N LEU A 468 20.43 -1.70 -14.84
CA LEU A 468 20.49 -2.19 -13.45
C LEU A 468 19.99 -3.65 -13.32
N LEU A 469 18.88 -3.97 -14.00
CA LEU A 469 18.28 -5.30 -13.95
C LEU A 469 19.10 -6.34 -14.72
N LEU A 470 19.64 -6.00 -15.87
CA LEU A 470 20.55 -6.89 -16.63
C LEU A 470 21.81 -7.20 -15.83
N LYS A 471 22.40 -6.20 -15.17
CA LYS A 471 23.55 -6.40 -14.29
C LYS A 471 23.21 -7.32 -13.11
N SER A 472 22.02 -7.20 -12.53
CA SER A 472 21.57 -8.09 -11.46
C SER A 472 21.31 -9.51 -11.96
N LYS A 473 20.72 -9.67 -13.15
CA LYS A 473 20.43 -10.96 -13.79
C LYS A 473 21.71 -11.73 -14.12
N THR A 474 22.69 -11.09 -14.74
CA THR A 474 23.98 -11.74 -15.08
C THR A 474 24.69 -12.27 -13.85
N HIS A 475 24.61 -11.55 -12.72
CA HIS A 475 25.18 -12.01 -11.46
C HIS A 475 24.42 -13.24 -10.91
N ASP A 476 23.09 -13.27 -10.99
CA ASP A 476 22.27 -14.41 -10.59
C ASP A 476 22.57 -15.66 -11.43
N ASP A 477 22.66 -15.52 -12.73
CA ASP A 477 22.98 -16.61 -13.66
C ASP A 477 24.40 -17.16 -13.41
N THR A 478 25.35 -16.32 -13.05
CA THR A 478 26.72 -16.72 -12.71
C THR A 478 26.75 -17.52 -11.41
N LEU A 479 26.03 -17.06 -10.38
CA LEU A 479 25.94 -17.78 -9.10
C LEU A 479 25.27 -19.15 -9.26
N LYS A 480 24.21 -19.26 -10.05
CA LYS A 480 23.54 -20.53 -10.34
C LYS A 480 24.48 -21.52 -11.04
N LYS A 481 25.25 -21.04 -12.04
CA LYS A 481 26.24 -21.89 -12.72
C LYS A 481 27.33 -22.40 -11.77
N MET A 482 27.86 -21.54 -10.89
CA MET A 482 28.85 -21.93 -9.90
C MET A 482 28.32 -22.97 -8.88
N THR A 483 27.05 -22.83 -8.49
CA THR A 483 26.38 -23.77 -7.57
C THR A 483 26.22 -25.15 -8.22
N ILE A 484 25.71 -25.18 -9.47
CA ILE A 484 25.55 -26.44 -10.25
C ILE A 484 26.91 -27.11 -10.46
N GLN A 485 27.95 -26.34 -10.76
CA GLN A 485 29.29 -26.89 -10.94
C GLN A 485 29.85 -27.50 -9.66
N LYS A 486 29.68 -26.85 -8.49
CA LYS A 486 30.06 -27.41 -7.21
C LYS A 486 29.29 -28.68 -6.85
N GLU A 487 27.99 -28.76 -7.15
CA GLU A 487 27.19 -29.97 -6.93
C GLU A 487 27.68 -31.12 -7.82
N ASN A 488 28.04 -30.85 -9.05
CA ASN A 488 28.57 -31.83 -9.99
C ASN A 488 29.97 -32.33 -9.53
N ASP A 489 30.82 -31.44 -9.04
CA ASP A 489 32.17 -31.79 -8.53
C ASP A 489 32.07 -32.68 -7.28
N VAL A 490 31.15 -32.34 -6.33
CA VAL A 490 30.89 -33.15 -5.13
C VAL A 490 30.32 -34.55 -5.47
N ASN A 491 29.44 -34.62 -6.50
CA ASN A 491 28.90 -35.91 -6.93
C ASN A 491 29.95 -36.78 -7.65
N LYS A 492 30.92 -36.16 -8.32
CA LYS A 492 32.03 -36.83 -8.97
C LYS A 492 33.01 -37.41 -7.95
N GLU A 493 33.37 -36.64 -6.90
CA GLU A 493 34.17 -37.10 -5.76
C GLU A 493 33.53 -38.27 -4.96
N LYS A 494 32.20 -38.37 -4.95
CA LYS A 494 31.49 -39.48 -4.29
C LYS A 494 31.37 -40.73 -5.16
N SER A 495 31.63 -40.64 -6.44
CA SER A 495 31.56 -41.74 -7.41
C SER A 495 32.96 -42.36 -7.70
N GLU A 496 34.01 -41.69 -7.32
CA GLU A 496 35.38 -42.21 -7.24
C GLU A 496 35.67 -42.77 -5.82
#